data_1beca4537b25c6c744e637e43e76a1e9
#
_entry.id   1beca4537b25c6c744e637e43e76a1e9
#
_cell.length_a   1.000
_cell.length_b   1.000
_cell.length_c   1.000
_cell.angle_alpha   90.00
_cell.angle_beta   90.00
_cell.angle_gamma   90.00
#
_symmetry.space_group_name_H-M   'P 1'
#
loop_
_entity.id
_entity.type
_entity.pdbx_description
1 polymer ?
#
loop_
_entity_poly.entity_id
_entity_poly.type
_entity_poly.pdbx_seq_one_letter_code
_entity_poly.pdbx_strand_id
1 'polypeptide(L)'
;MAVTKVEERWDNSWENNIRLVKMCDEAGLEFMLPIARWIGYGGETDFHGGVLETVTWAAGLLAHSTNIQVFATVHTAFNHPIVTAKQLATLDQLGKGRIGLNVVAGWNKPEYDAFGVDLPADHAERYARAQEWFDYVQKIWTDDEPFDWDGKYFNGTGIYGNPKPMQSHVPILNAAASEEGRKFAMRNADYLYTPVFDLDQAAEVVADVRQK
;
A
#
# COMPACT_ATOMS: atom_id res chain seq x y z
N MET A 1 -2.04 6.30 17.53
CA MET A 1 -1.26 5.11 17.13
C MET A 1 -0.09 4.79 18.08
N ALA A 2 -0.08 5.33 19.27
CA ALA A 2 1.00 5.09 20.22
C ALA A 2 0.68 3.87 21.11
N VAL A 3 1.71 3.14 21.49
CA VAL A 3 1.64 2.07 22.49
C VAL A 3 1.62 2.62 23.93
N THR A 4 1.62 3.92 24.09
CA THR A 4 1.68 4.64 25.37
C THR A 4 0.47 5.54 25.57
N LYS A 5 0.19 5.90 26.83
CA LYS A 5 -0.85 6.83 27.24
C LYS A 5 -0.32 8.20 27.71
N VAL A 6 0.96 8.48 27.52
CA VAL A 6 1.52 9.82 27.86
C VAL A 6 0.80 10.91 27.08
N GLU A 7 0.69 12.10 27.65
CA GLU A 7 -0.05 13.22 27.02
C GLU A 7 0.60 13.67 25.71
N GLU A 8 1.92 13.61 25.62
CA GLU A 8 2.72 14.02 24.46
C GLU A 8 2.70 12.99 23.31
N ARG A 9 1.97 11.86 23.47
CA ARG A 9 1.85 10.86 22.42
C ARG A 9 1.28 11.49 21.15
N TRP A 10 1.67 10.93 20.00
CA TRP A 10 1.13 11.34 18.71
C TRP A 10 -0.40 11.29 18.72
N ASP A 11 -1.01 12.41 18.45
CA ASP A 11 -2.43 12.56 18.15
C ASP A 11 -2.61 12.51 16.63
N ASN A 12 -3.45 11.60 16.15
CA ASN A 12 -3.72 11.38 14.73
C ASN A 12 -4.81 12.32 14.19
N SER A 13 -4.88 13.57 14.70
CA SER A 13 -5.73 14.60 14.14
C SER A 13 -5.30 14.95 12.70
N TRP A 14 -6.24 15.45 11.92
CA TRP A 14 -5.95 15.85 10.55
C TRP A 14 -4.94 17.01 10.50
N GLU A 15 -5.06 17.95 11.41
CA GLU A 15 -4.15 19.09 11.58
C GLU A 15 -2.71 18.64 11.81
N ASN A 16 -2.52 17.63 12.65
CA ASN A 16 -1.19 17.05 12.90
C ASN A 16 -0.64 16.33 11.65
N ASN A 17 -1.49 15.64 10.90
CA ASN A 17 -1.08 15.00 9.64
C ASN A 17 -0.63 16.04 8.60
N ILE A 18 -1.39 17.16 8.44
CA ILE A 18 -0.99 18.27 7.56
C ILE A 18 0.35 18.88 8.02
N ARG A 19 0.51 19.13 9.32
CA ARG A 19 1.75 19.66 9.86
C ARG A 19 2.93 18.73 9.57
N LEU A 20 2.74 17.43 9.79
CA LEU A 20 3.78 16.43 9.57
C LEU A 20 4.21 16.39 8.10
N VAL A 21 3.26 16.29 7.15
CA VAL A 21 3.62 16.22 5.73
C VAL A 21 4.38 17.45 5.26
N LYS A 22 4.00 18.65 5.74
CA LYS A 22 4.72 19.89 5.42
C LYS A 22 6.15 19.87 5.95
N MET A 23 6.33 19.45 7.21
CA MET A 23 7.67 19.33 7.81
C MET A 23 8.54 18.31 7.07
N CYS A 24 7.96 17.18 6.67
CA CYS A 24 8.67 16.15 5.89
C CYS A 24 9.04 16.66 4.48
N ASP A 25 8.13 17.36 3.82
CA ASP A 25 8.34 17.95 2.50
C ASP A 25 9.44 19.02 2.52
N GLU A 26 9.39 19.93 3.51
CA GLU A 26 10.39 20.98 3.74
C GLU A 26 11.76 20.41 4.13
N ALA A 27 11.79 19.30 4.88
CA ALA A 27 13.03 18.60 5.25
C ALA A 27 13.65 17.80 4.11
N GLY A 28 12.96 17.67 2.97
CA GLY A 28 13.44 16.92 1.81
C GLY A 28 13.40 15.41 1.99
N LEU A 29 12.45 14.89 2.79
CA LEU A 29 12.23 13.45 2.85
C LEU A 29 11.62 12.97 1.53
N GLU A 30 12.04 11.77 1.09
CA GLU A 30 11.66 11.24 -0.21
C GLU A 30 10.20 10.84 -0.26
N PHE A 31 9.70 10.15 0.79
CA PHE A 31 8.32 9.69 0.81
C PHE A 31 7.74 9.50 2.22
N MET A 32 6.41 9.44 2.28
CA MET A 32 5.66 8.96 3.44
C MET A 32 4.94 7.66 3.11
N LEU A 33 5.05 6.68 4.02
CA LEU A 33 4.43 5.36 3.92
C LEU A 33 3.49 5.13 5.11
N PRO A 34 2.17 4.97 4.90
CA PRO A 34 1.24 4.69 5.98
C PRO A 34 1.17 3.20 6.30
N ILE A 35 0.85 2.89 7.56
CA ILE A 35 0.32 1.58 7.91
C ILE A 35 -1.18 1.58 7.61
N ALA A 36 -1.67 0.62 6.83
CA ALA A 36 -3.09 0.38 6.69
C ALA A 36 -3.57 -0.58 7.79
N ARG A 37 -4.64 -0.18 8.45
CA ARG A 37 -5.27 -1.00 9.48
C ARG A 37 -6.76 -0.70 9.56
N TRP A 38 -7.57 -1.75 9.50
CA TRP A 38 -9.03 -1.64 9.62
C TRP A 38 -9.51 -1.96 11.02
N ILE A 39 -8.82 -2.88 11.70
CA ILE A 39 -9.09 -3.28 13.09
C ILE A 39 -7.81 -3.11 13.90
N GLY A 40 -7.86 -2.31 14.94
CA GLY A 40 -6.76 -2.14 15.90
C GLY A 40 -6.50 -3.40 16.72
N TYR A 41 -5.45 -3.36 17.51
CA TYR A 41 -5.08 -4.50 18.36
C TYR A 41 -5.85 -4.52 19.69
N GLY A 42 -6.72 -3.54 19.92
CA GLY A 42 -7.48 -3.43 21.17
C GLY A 42 -6.60 -3.12 22.39
N GLY A 43 -7.08 -3.53 23.58
CA GLY A 43 -6.41 -3.21 24.82
C GLY A 43 -6.53 -1.73 25.20
N GLU A 44 -5.75 -1.31 26.21
CA GLU A 44 -5.88 0.04 26.77
C GLU A 44 -5.49 1.19 25.82
N THR A 45 -4.61 0.94 24.86
CA THR A 45 -4.14 1.96 23.91
C THR A 45 -4.80 1.84 22.55
N ASP A 46 -5.49 0.73 22.30
CA ASP A 46 -6.02 0.36 20.98
C ASP A 46 -5.01 0.65 19.85
N PHE A 47 -3.81 0.10 20.03
CA PHE A 47 -2.70 0.35 19.11
C PHE A 47 -3.13 0.08 17.66
N HIS A 48 -2.94 1.06 16.81
CA HIS A 48 -3.39 1.11 15.42
C HIS A 48 -4.92 1.19 15.20
N GLY A 49 -5.77 1.27 16.23
CA GLY A 49 -7.22 1.38 16.04
C GLY A 49 -7.67 2.69 15.38
N GLY A 50 -6.92 3.78 15.60
CA GLY A 50 -7.21 5.09 15.01
C GLY A 50 -6.44 5.40 13.71
N VAL A 51 -6.02 4.39 12.93
CA VAL A 51 -5.37 4.62 11.62
C VAL A 51 -6.40 5.18 10.64
N LEU A 52 -6.03 6.24 9.92
CA LEU A 52 -6.86 6.79 8.84
C LEU A 52 -6.78 5.88 7.60
N GLU A 53 -7.85 5.84 6.80
CA GLU A 53 -7.87 5.08 5.55
C GLU A 53 -6.82 5.66 4.58
N THR A 54 -5.96 4.80 4.08
CA THR A 54 -4.67 5.21 3.51
C THR A 54 -4.76 5.88 2.14
N VAL A 55 -5.75 5.53 1.33
CA VAL A 55 -5.96 6.14 0.01
C VAL A 55 -6.51 7.55 0.18
N THR A 56 -7.51 7.72 1.05
CA THR A 56 -8.08 9.02 1.38
C THR A 56 -7.06 9.92 2.10
N TRP A 57 -6.29 9.35 3.02
CA TRP A 57 -5.20 10.04 3.70
C TRP A 57 -4.14 10.54 2.71
N ALA A 58 -3.72 9.70 1.75
CA ALA A 58 -2.75 10.07 0.72
C ALA A 58 -3.26 11.24 -0.15
N ALA A 59 -4.55 11.24 -0.50
CA ALA A 59 -5.18 12.35 -1.24
C ALA A 59 -5.02 13.70 -0.51
N GLY A 60 -5.33 13.68 0.79
CA GLY A 60 -5.19 14.88 1.62
C GLY A 60 -3.75 15.34 1.74
N LEU A 61 -2.79 14.44 1.95
CA LEU A 61 -1.38 14.82 2.07
C LEU A 61 -0.79 15.34 0.76
N LEU A 62 -1.11 14.70 -0.36
CA LEU A 62 -0.69 15.16 -1.69
C LEU A 62 -1.19 16.57 -2.00
N ALA A 63 -2.41 16.91 -1.55
CA ALA A 63 -2.97 18.26 -1.71
C ALA A 63 -2.26 19.32 -0.84
N HIS A 64 -1.57 18.92 0.23
CA HIS A 64 -0.91 19.82 1.20
C HIS A 64 0.63 19.78 1.14
N SER A 65 1.20 19.08 0.16
CA SER A 65 2.64 18.96 -0.07
C SER A 65 3.00 19.30 -1.51
N THR A 66 4.30 19.49 -1.80
CA THR A 66 4.80 19.94 -3.10
C THR A 66 5.75 18.94 -3.77
N ASN A 67 6.63 18.30 -3.01
CA ASN A 67 7.73 17.47 -3.52
C ASN A 67 7.65 16.02 -3.05
N ILE A 68 7.29 15.79 -1.79
CA ILE A 68 7.30 14.46 -1.16
C ILE A 68 6.34 13.50 -1.87
N GLN A 69 6.78 12.27 -2.09
CA GLN A 69 5.90 11.18 -2.52
C GLN A 69 5.06 10.68 -1.35
N VAL A 70 3.84 10.27 -1.62
CA VAL A 70 2.96 9.66 -0.63
C VAL A 70 2.50 8.31 -1.12
N PHE A 71 2.81 7.25 -0.38
CA PHE A 71 2.30 5.93 -0.69
C PHE A 71 0.90 5.73 -0.10
N ALA A 72 0.04 5.03 -0.84
CA ALA A 72 -1.18 4.44 -0.30
C ALA A 72 -0.94 2.96 -0.05
N THR A 73 -1.28 2.46 1.14
CA THR A 73 -1.18 1.03 1.46
C THR A 73 -2.52 0.36 1.21
N VAL A 74 -2.56 -0.63 0.33
CA VAL A 74 -3.80 -1.29 -0.11
C VAL A 74 -3.74 -2.79 0.12
N HIS A 75 -4.76 -3.33 0.82
CA HIS A 75 -4.95 -4.77 0.97
C HIS A 75 -5.71 -5.33 -0.23
N THR A 76 -5.07 -6.23 -0.97
CA THR A 76 -5.65 -6.83 -2.18
C THR A 76 -6.90 -7.65 -1.92
N ALA A 77 -7.06 -8.16 -0.68
CA ALA A 77 -8.21 -8.94 -0.27
C ALA A 77 -9.50 -8.12 -0.12
N PHE A 78 -9.38 -6.83 0.24
CA PHE A 78 -10.52 -5.97 0.59
C PHE A 78 -10.84 -4.93 -0.47
N ASN A 79 -9.93 -4.70 -1.41
CA ASN A 79 -10.06 -3.67 -2.43
C ASN A 79 -10.13 -4.29 -3.83
N HIS A 80 -11.18 -3.96 -4.57
CA HIS A 80 -11.30 -4.42 -5.95
C HIS A 80 -10.28 -3.71 -6.85
N PRO A 81 -9.57 -4.41 -7.77
CA PRO A 81 -8.50 -3.83 -8.59
C PRO A 81 -8.98 -2.63 -9.43
N ILE A 82 -10.19 -2.67 -10.00
CA ILE A 82 -10.77 -1.55 -10.77
C ILE A 82 -10.91 -0.30 -9.90
N VAL A 83 -11.40 -0.45 -8.67
CA VAL A 83 -11.59 0.68 -7.74
C VAL A 83 -10.24 1.29 -7.40
N THR A 84 -9.27 0.46 -7.02
CA THR A 84 -7.94 0.93 -6.65
C THR A 84 -7.21 1.57 -7.84
N ALA A 85 -7.26 0.97 -9.01
CA ALA A 85 -6.64 1.53 -10.21
C ALA A 85 -7.19 2.94 -10.50
N LYS A 86 -8.51 3.13 -10.38
CA LYS A 86 -9.15 4.44 -10.57
C LYS A 86 -8.77 5.45 -9.47
N GLN A 87 -8.76 5.01 -8.21
CA GLN A 87 -8.37 5.86 -7.09
C GLN A 87 -6.93 6.35 -7.26
N LEU A 88 -5.99 5.46 -7.52
CA LEU A 88 -4.57 5.83 -7.64
C LEU A 88 -4.30 6.69 -8.88
N ALA A 89 -4.94 6.43 -10.02
CA ALA A 89 -4.84 7.32 -11.18
C ALA A 89 -5.39 8.73 -10.85
N THR A 90 -6.45 8.83 -10.05
CA THR A 90 -6.98 10.11 -9.58
C THR A 90 -6.00 10.81 -8.63
N LEU A 91 -5.41 10.06 -7.68
CA LEU A 91 -4.40 10.59 -6.76
C LEU A 91 -3.14 11.04 -7.49
N ASP A 92 -2.79 10.36 -8.56
CA ASP A 92 -1.64 10.71 -9.39
C ASP A 92 -1.86 12.06 -10.11
N GLN A 93 -3.07 12.29 -10.63
CA GLN A 93 -3.46 13.60 -11.16
C GLN A 93 -3.41 14.69 -10.07
N LEU A 94 -4.00 14.42 -8.91
CA LEU A 94 -4.04 15.36 -7.78
C LEU A 94 -2.62 15.66 -7.27
N GLY A 95 -1.80 14.63 -7.12
CA GLY A 95 -0.43 14.72 -6.63
C GLY A 95 0.59 15.10 -7.69
N LYS A 96 0.19 15.32 -8.94
CA LYS A 96 1.10 15.65 -10.05
C LYS A 96 2.26 14.65 -10.16
N GLY A 97 1.93 13.35 -10.18
CA GLY A 97 2.93 12.29 -10.33
C GLY A 97 3.68 11.93 -9.04
N ARG A 98 3.06 12.07 -7.86
CA ARG A 98 3.71 11.80 -6.56
C ARG A 98 3.04 10.71 -5.72
N ILE A 99 2.11 9.96 -6.29
CA ILE A 99 1.53 8.79 -5.60
C ILE A 99 2.41 7.56 -5.77
N GLY A 100 2.50 6.73 -4.74
CA GLY A 100 3.03 5.37 -4.80
C GLY A 100 2.02 4.38 -4.23
N LEU A 101 2.19 3.11 -4.54
CA LEU A 101 1.34 2.02 -4.08
C LEU A 101 2.14 1.03 -3.23
N ASN A 102 1.72 0.82 -1.98
CA ASN A 102 2.17 -0.31 -1.17
C ASN A 102 1.13 -1.43 -1.25
N VAL A 103 1.51 -2.55 -1.86
CA VAL A 103 0.64 -3.72 -2.04
C VAL A 103 0.76 -4.65 -0.85
N VAL A 104 -0.37 -4.98 -0.21
CA VAL A 104 -0.43 -5.91 0.93
C VAL A 104 -1.31 -7.10 0.59
N ALA A 105 -0.72 -8.31 0.55
CA ALA A 105 -1.47 -9.55 0.32
C ALA A 105 -2.42 -9.90 1.49
N GLY A 106 -2.08 -9.44 2.71
CA GLY A 106 -2.89 -9.60 3.91
C GLY A 106 -2.46 -10.74 4.83
N TRP A 107 -2.71 -10.56 6.14
CA TRP A 107 -2.34 -11.54 7.18
C TRP A 107 -3.18 -11.43 8.46
N ASN A 108 -3.82 -10.27 8.70
CA ASN A 108 -4.50 -9.97 9.96
C ASN A 108 -5.91 -10.57 9.97
N LYS A 109 -6.07 -11.74 10.57
CA LYS A 109 -7.35 -12.47 10.59
C LYS A 109 -8.55 -11.64 11.10
N PRO A 110 -8.45 -10.81 12.17
CA PRO A 110 -9.55 -9.96 12.59
C PRO A 110 -10.08 -9.02 11.49
N GLU A 111 -9.23 -8.52 10.61
CA GLU A 111 -9.67 -7.71 9.47
C GLU A 111 -10.45 -8.55 8.45
N TYR A 112 -9.95 -9.74 8.14
CA TYR A 112 -10.66 -10.67 7.23
C TYR A 112 -12.04 -11.04 7.77
N ASP A 113 -12.13 -11.33 9.07
CA ASP A 113 -13.40 -11.62 9.73
C ASP A 113 -14.38 -10.43 9.67
N ALA A 114 -13.88 -9.21 9.90
CA ALA A 114 -14.69 -7.99 9.82
C ALA A 114 -15.23 -7.72 8.40
N PHE A 115 -14.47 -8.05 7.37
CA PHE A 115 -14.92 -7.94 5.98
C PHE A 115 -15.72 -9.15 5.48
N GLY A 116 -15.84 -10.21 6.28
CA GLY A 116 -16.51 -11.45 5.86
C GLY A 116 -15.78 -12.17 4.71
N VAL A 117 -14.46 -12.02 4.66
CA VAL A 117 -13.58 -12.63 3.64
C VAL A 117 -12.72 -13.70 4.28
N ASP A 118 -12.60 -14.85 3.64
CA ASP A 118 -11.71 -15.91 4.11
C ASP A 118 -10.24 -15.54 3.97
N LEU A 119 -9.46 -15.75 5.04
CA LEU A 119 -8.01 -15.65 5.00
C LEU A 119 -7.44 -17.01 4.59
N PRO A 120 -6.89 -17.16 3.37
CA PRO A 120 -6.26 -18.41 2.98
C PRO A 120 -5.11 -18.76 3.94
N ALA A 121 -5.09 -20.01 4.41
CA ALA A 121 -4.04 -20.50 5.30
C ALA A 121 -2.68 -20.51 4.60
N ASP A 122 -2.66 -20.84 3.32
CA ASP A 122 -1.45 -20.88 2.50
C ASP A 122 -1.02 -19.46 2.07
N HIS A 123 0.24 -19.15 2.36
CA HIS A 123 0.87 -17.90 1.92
C HIS A 123 0.96 -17.79 0.39
N ALA A 124 1.22 -18.91 -0.29
CA ALA A 124 1.31 -18.93 -1.75
C ALA A 124 -0.03 -18.53 -2.39
N GLU A 125 -1.15 -19.00 -1.85
CA GLU A 125 -2.49 -18.62 -2.36
C GLU A 125 -2.78 -17.14 -2.16
N ARG A 126 -2.42 -16.57 -1.00
CA ARG A 126 -2.56 -15.12 -0.76
C ARG A 126 -1.78 -14.28 -1.76
N TYR A 127 -0.54 -14.68 -2.03
CA TYR A 127 0.31 -13.98 -3.00
C TYR A 127 -0.08 -14.26 -4.46
N ALA A 128 -0.64 -15.43 -4.79
CA ALA A 128 -1.21 -15.68 -6.11
C ALA A 128 -2.41 -14.74 -6.40
N ARG A 129 -3.29 -14.54 -5.41
CA ARG A 129 -4.38 -13.55 -5.52
C ARG A 129 -3.84 -12.12 -5.62
N ALA A 130 -2.84 -11.78 -4.83
CA ALA A 130 -2.22 -10.45 -4.88
C ALA A 130 -1.55 -10.18 -6.23
N GLN A 131 -0.93 -11.20 -6.83
CA GLN A 131 -0.31 -11.09 -8.15
C GLN A 131 -1.37 -10.84 -9.24
N GLU A 132 -2.44 -11.63 -9.27
CA GLU A 132 -3.53 -11.42 -10.23
C GLU A 132 -4.17 -10.03 -10.04
N TRP A 133 -4.39 -9.61 -8.79
CA TRP A 133 -4.88 -8.28 -8.48
C TRP A 133 -3.96 -7.18 -9.03
N PHE A 134 -2.66 -7.33 -8.86
CA PHE A 134 -1.67 -6.36 -9.31
C PHE A 134 -1.55 -6.32 -10.85
N ASP A 135 -1.50 -7.49 -11.49
CA ASP A 135 -1.48 -7.60 -12.95
C ASP A 135 -2.72 -6.93 -13.57
N TYR A 136 -3.89 -7.09 -12.92
CA TYR A 136 -5.12 -6.45 -13.33
C TYR A 136 -5.07 -4.92 -13.20
N VAL A 137 -4.57 -4.41 -12.07
CA VAL A 137 -4.36 -2.97 -11.87
C VAL A 137 -3.41 -2.40 -12.91
N GLN A 138 -2.28 -3.06 -13.16
CA GLN A 138 -1.32 -2.62 -14.17
C GLN A 138 -1.95 -2.59 -15.56
N LYS A 139 -2.69 -3.61 -15.93
CA LYS A 139 -3.37 -3.65 -17.24
C LYS A 139 -4.37 -2.49 -17.40
N ILE A 140 -5.12 -2.14 -16.34
CA ILE A 140 -6.01 -0.96 -16.35
C ILE A 140 -5.23 0.33 -16.59
N TRP A 141 -4.02 0.45 -16.04
CA TRP A 141 -3.21 1.66 -16.19
C TRP A 141 -2.54 1.77 -17.56
N THR A 142 -2.24 0.65 -18.21
CA THR A 142 -1.39 0.61 -19.41
C THR A 142 -2.16 0.40 -20.73
N ASP A 143 -3.24 -0.38 -20.71
CA ASP A 143 -3.98 -0.68 -21.94
C ASP A 143 -4.81 0.52 -22.43
N ASP A 144 -4.64 0.87 -23.69
CA ASP A 144 -5.35 1.99 -24.32
C ASP A 144 -6.75 1.62 -24.85
N GLU A 145 -7.04 0.32 -24.93
CA GLU A 145 -8.31 -0.20 -25.41
C GLU A 145 -9.06 -0.96 -24.32
N PRO A 146 -10.38 -1.02 -24.35
CA PRO A 146 -11.16 -1.89 -23.47
C PRO A 146 -10.76 -3.36 -23.59
N PHE A 147 -10.70 -4.06 -22.46
CA PHE A 147 -10.35 -5.48 -22.41
C PHE A 147 -11.28 -6.26 -21.49
N ASP A 148 -11.27 -7.58 -21.65
CA ASP A 148 -11.90 -8.52 -20.73
C ASP A 148 -10.83 -9.17 -19.85
N TRP A 149 -11.19 -9.47 -18.59
CA TRP A 149 -10.36 -10.20 -17.65
C TRP A 149 -11.06 -11.46 -17.19
N ASP A 150 -10.46 -12.61 -17.41
CA ASP A 150 -10.97 -13.92 -16.99
C ASP A 150 -9.87 -14.61 -16.16
N GLY A 151 -9.78 -14.24 -14.89
CA GLY A 151 -8.78 -14.75 -13.94
C GLY A 151 -9.38 -15.74 -12.95
N LYS A 152 -8.51 -16.29 -12.10
CA LYS A 152 -8.91 -17.21 -11.03
C LYS A 152 -9.66 -16.48 -9.91
N TYR A 153 -9.26 -15.26 -9.59
CA TYR A 153 -9.76 -14.48 -8.44
C TYR A 153 -10.62 -13.30 -8.84
N PHE A 154 -10.42 -12.80 -10.03
CA PHE A 154 -11.15 -11.63 -10.55
C PHE A 154 -11.60 -11.91 -11.99
N ASN A 155 -12.75 -11.33 -12.34
CA ASN A 155 -13.23 -11.35 -13.73
C ASN A 155 -13.98 -10.04 -14.03
N GLY A 156 -14.08 -9.70 -15.30
CA GLY A 156 -14.81 -8.51 -15.75
C GLY A 156 -14.77 -8.38 -17.26
N THR A 157 -15.70 -7.62 -17.81
CA THR A 157 -15.83 -7.40 -19.25
C THR A 157 -15.85 -5.91 -19.58
N GLY A 158 -15.26 -5.53 -20.72
CA GLY A 158 -15.24 -4.15 -21.18
C GLY A 158 -14.53 -3.18 -20.25
N ILE A 159 -13.47 -3.64 -19.58
CA ILE A 159 -12.73 -2.85 -18.59
C ILE A 159 -11.88 -1.82 -19.33
N TYR A 160 -11.97 -0.56 -18.89
CA TYR A 160 -11.17 0.53 -19.43
C TYR A 160 -10.78 1.52 -18.34
N GLY A 161 -9.50 1.80 -18.21
CA GLY A 161 -8.95 2.78 -17.27
C GLY A 161 -8.79 4.16 -17.90
N ASN A 162 -9.55 5.16 -17.40
CA ASN A 162 -9.41 6.57 -17.79
C ASN A 162 -9.83 7.46 -16.60
N PRO A 163 -8.99 8.45 -16.15
CA PRO A 163 -7.67 8.75 -16.69
C PRO A 163 -6.65 7.65 -16.39
N LYS A 164 -5.57 7.67 -17.14
CA LYS A 164 -4.35 6.92 -16.81
C LYS A 164 -3.56 7.69 -15.73
N PRO A 165 -2.65 7.05 -14.98
CA PRO A 165 -1.65 7.77 -14.20
C PRO A 165 -0.87 8.77 -15.06
N MET A 166 -0.44 9.88 -14.46
CA MET A 166 0.47 10.83 -15.11
C MET A 166 1.90 10.29 -15.19
N GLN A 167 2.28 9.51 -14.19
CA GLN A 167 3.55 8.81 -14.16
C GLN A 167 3.57 7.70 -15.21
N SER A 168 4.68 7.57 -15.95
CA SER A 168 4.89 6.41 -16.81
C SER A 168 5.02 5.10 -16.04
N HIS A 169 5.41 5.20 -14.75
CA HIS A 169 5.51 4.12 -13.79
C HIS A 169 5.14 4.64 -12.39
N VAL A 170 4.09 4.09 -11.79
CA VAL A 170 3.73 4.37 -10.41
C VAL A 170 4.64 3.57 -9.50
N PRO A 171 5.40 4.18 -8.58
CA PRO A 171 6.29 3.45 -7.68
C PRO A 171 5.53 2.43 -6.82
N ILE A 172 6.04 1.20 -6.81
CA ILE A 172 5.45 0.08 -6.07
C ILE A 172 6.34 -0.29 -4.89
N LEU A 173 5.73 -0.40 -3.72
CA LEU A 173 6.36 -0.91 -2.52
C LEU A 173 5.64 -2.18 -2.06
N ASN A 174 6.39 -3.12 -1.51
CA ASN A 174 5.81 -4.25 -0.82
C ASN A 174 6.54 -4.48 0.51
N ALA A 175 5.75 -4.57 1.58
CA ALA A 175 6.26 -4.88 2.92
C ALA A 175 6.17 -6.39 3.16
N ALA A 176 7.27 -7.11 2.97
CA ALA A 176 7.30 -8.57 3.04
C ALA A 176 8.45 -9.12 3.88
N ALA A 177 8.10 -10.05 4.79
CA ALA A 177 9.06 -10.85 5.54
C ALA A 177 9.09 -12.32 5.11
N SER A 178 7.99 -12.84 4.52
CA SER A 178 7.90 -14.22 4.06
C SER A 178 8.61 -14.44 2.72
N GLU A 179 8.98 -15.69 2.43
CA GLU A 179 9.60 -16.05 1.16
C GLU A 179 8.72 -15.69 -0.04
N GLU A 180 7.42 -16.05 0.00
CA GLU A 180 6.49 -15.72 -1.07
C GLU A 180 6.30 -14.20 -1.24
N GLY A 181 6.34 -13.45 -0.13
CA GLY A 181 6.30 -12.00 -0.19
C GLY A 181 7.54 -11.39 -0.83
N ARG A 182 8.72 -11.91 -0.51
CA ARG A 182 9.96 -11.48 -1.17
C ARG A 182 9.96 -11.80 -2.66
N LYS A 183 9.47 -12.99 -3.08
CA LYS A 183 9.29 -13.33 -4.50
C LYS A 183 8.37 -12.34 -5.20
N PHE A 184 7.24 -12.00 -4.57
CA PHE A 184 6.32 -11.00 -5.11
C PHE A 184 6.98 -9.63 -5.25
N ALA A 185 7.69 -9.17 -4.20
CA ALA A 185 8.39 -7.89 -4.22
C ALA A 185 9.47 -7.84 -5.31
N MET A 186 10.32 -8.85 -5.41
CA MET A 186 11.39 -8.92 -6.43
C MET A 186 10.84 -8.88 -7.86
N ARG A 187 9.63 -9.41 -8.08
CA ARG A 187 8.99 -9.39 -9.39
C ARG A 187 8.34 -8.06 -9.73
N ASN A 188 7.78 -7.36 -8.75
CA ASN A 188 6.79 -6.32 -8.98
C ASN A 188 7.12 -4.97 -8.34
N ALA A 189 7.98 -4.93 -7.32
CA ALA A 189 8.18 -3.74 -6.50
C ALA A 189 9.50 -3.04 -6.78
N ASP A 190 9.47 -1.70 -6.73
CA ASP A 190 10.66 -0.85 -6.75
C ASP A 190 11.33 -0.84 -5.37
N TYR A 191 10.52 -1.01 -4.30
CA TYR A 191 10.99 -0.98 -2.92
C TYR A 191 10.50 -2.21 -2.17
N LEU A 192 11.42 -2.97 -1.58
CA LEU A 192 11.12 -3.98 -0.58
C LEU A 192 11.36 -3.41 0.81
N TYR A 193 10.28 -3.30 1.61
CA TYR A 193 10.38 -3.00 3.03
C TYR A 193 10.34 -4.30 3.84
N THR A 194 11.38 -4.57 4.63
CA THR A 194 11.44 -5.77 5.46
C THR A 194 11.91 -5.42 6.86
N PRO A 195 11.31 -5.98 7.93
CA PRO A 195 11.79 -5.78 9.28
C PRO A 195 13.13 -6.48 9.47
N VAL A 196 14.09 -5.76 10.02
CA VAL A 196 15.38 -6.28 10.47
C VAL A 196 15.65 -5.79 11.88
N PHE A 197 16.31 -6.59 12.69
CA PHE A 197 16.51 -6.29 14.10
C PHE A 197 17.95 -5.81 14.42
N ASP A 198 18.87 -6.07 13.50
CA ASP A 198 20.27 -5.61 13.60
C ASP A 198 20.90 -5.44 12.21
N LEU A 199 22.13 -4.90 12.17
CA LEU A 199 22.83 -4.61 10.92
C LEU A 199 23.33 -5.85 10.18
N ASP A 200 23.68 -6.91 10.91
CA ASP A 200 24.16 -8.16 10.31
C ASP A 200 23.00 -8.84 9.58
N GLN A 201 21.82 -8.95 10.21
CA GLN A 201 20.60 -9.42 9.57
C GLN A 201 20.23 -8.56 8.34
N ALA A 202 20.39 -7.24 8.44
CA ALA A 202 20.12 -6.34 7.32
C ALA A 202 21.05 -6.66 6.13
N ALA A 203 22.35 -6.87 6.39
CA ALA A 203 23.31 -7.22 5.37
C ALA A 203 23.00 -8.57 4.69
N GLU A 204 22.61 -9.58 5.47
CA GLU A 204 22.19 -10.90 4.94
C GLU A 204 20.95 -10.79 4.04
N VAL A 205 19.92 -10.07 4.49
CA VAL A 205 18.68 -9.87 3.70
C VAL A 205 18.98 -9.13 2.39
N VAL A 206 19.80 -8.07 2.44
CA VAL A 206 20.19 -7.33 1.23
C VAL A 206 20.99 -8.22 0.27
N ALA A 207 21.91 -9.04 0.79
CA ALA A 207 22.69 -9.97 -0.03
C ALA A 207 21.77 -11.02 -0.71
N ASP A 208 20.83 -11.62 0.03
CA ASP A 208 19.86 -12.60 -0.52
C ASP A 208 18.99 -11.98 -1.64
N VAL A 209 18.47 -10.78 -1.43
CA VAL A 209 17.62 -10.10 -2.42
C VAL A 209 18.40 -9.70 -3.68
N ARG A 210 19.69 -9.33 -3.55
CA ARG A 210 20.52 -8.94 -4.70
C ARG A 210 21.03 -10.10 -5.54
N GLN A 211 21.01 -11.33 -5.00
CA GLN A 211 21.49 -12.54 -5.71
C GLN A 211 20.38 -13.23 -6.51
N LYS A 212 19.13 -12.88 -6.29
CA LYS A 212 17.94 -13.44 -6.95
C LYS A 212 17.39 -12.52 -8.01
#